data_172c2869817fba146fec464d04e80a36
#
_entry.id   172c2869817fba146fec464d04e80a36
#
_cell.length_a   1.000
_cell.length_b   1.000
_cell.length_c   1.000
_cell.angle_alpha   90.00
_cell.angle_beta   90.00
_cell.angle_gamma   90.00
#
_symmetry.space_group_name_H-M   'P 1'
#
loop_
_entity.id
_entity.type
_entity.pdbx_description
1 polymer ?
#
loop_
_entity_poly.entity_id
_entity_poly.type
_entity_poly.pdbx_seq_one_letter_code
_entity_poly.pdbx_strand_id
1 'polypeptide(L)'
;MTFLCKAPHPATRGIIDYMCSNEQLGELSAGNLINDDLPQTRAVAHVWSLKTARSTNATAEQLITSGQWDRNGMTVIAAREQTAGRGRLDHTWFSAPGGSFTASFISAVGAGVAHDPTLNGWLQMIAGLSVLDALRETLQETNLQ
;
A
#
# COMPACT_ATOMS: atom_id res chain seq x y z
N MET A 1 5.19 6.55 -0.98
CA MET A 1 5.24 5.15 -1.39
C MET A 1 6.05 4.40 -0.35
N THR A 2 5.43 3.49 0.37
CA THR A 2 6.08 2.71 1.43
C THR A 2 5.98 1.24 1.07
N PHE A 3 7.11 0.54 1.06
CA PHE A 3 7.16 -0.91 0.94
C PHE A 3 7.22 -1.49 2.34
N LEU A 4 6.17 -2.21 2.73
CA LEU A 4 6.15 -2.98 3.96
C LEU A 4 6.63 -4.39 3.64
N CYS A 5 7.89 -4.66 4.00
CA CYS A 5 8.45 -5.98 3.99
C CYS A 5 8.48 -6.49 5.44
N LYS A 6 7.62 -7.42 5.79
CA LYS A 6 7.62 -8.01 7.12
C LYS A 6 7.54 -9.53 7.02
N ALA A 7 8.66 -10.17 7.41
CA ALA A 7 8.61 -11.59 7.76
C ALA A 7 7.86 -11.75 9.10
N PRO A 8 6.94 -12.70 9.26
CA PRO A 8 6.24 -12.88 10.52
C PRO A 8 7.21 -13.44 11.58
N HIS A 9 7.42 -12.69 12.64
CA HIS A 9 8.10 -13.19 13.83
C HIS A 9 7.08 -13.98 14.67
N PRO A 10 7.37 -15.23 15.06
CA PRO A 10 6.41 -16.08 15.79
C PRO A 10 6.07 -15.61 17.20
N ALA A 11 6.78 -14.62 17.75
CA ALA A 11 6.63 -14.18 19.14
C ALA A 11 5.67 -12.98 19.35
N THR A 12 5.04 -12.44 18.31
CA THR A 12 4.20 -11.22 18.42
C THR A 12 2.70 -11.48 18.43
N ARG A 13 2.26 -12.73 18.55
CA ARG A 13 0.83 -13.09 18.55
C ARG A 13 0.00 -12.54 19.72
N GLY A 14 0.61 -12.12 20.82
CA GLY A 14 -0.11 -11.75 22.06
C GLY A 14 -0.29 -10.24 22.29
N ILE A 15 0.45 -9.37 21.61
CA ILE A 15 0.43 -7.91 21.86
C ILE A 15 -0.36 -7.14 20.79
N ILE A 16 -0.54 -7.73 19.61
CA ILE A 16 -1.19 -7.08 18.47
C ILE A 16 -2.72 -7.22 18.52
N ASP A 17 -3.25 -8.27 19.17
CA ASP A 17 -4.70 -8.48 19.30
C ASP A 17 -5.41 -7.40 20.14
N TYR A 18 -4.69 -6.65 20.94
CA TYR A 18 -5.28 -5.63 21.83
C TYR A 18 -5.38 -4.23 21.20
N MET A 19 -4.73 -3.97 20.06
CA MET A 19 -4.73 -2.66 19.39
C MET A 19 -5.54 -2.61 18.09
N CYS A 20 -6.10 -3.71 17.63
CA CYS A 20 -7.06 -3.73 16.53
C CYS A 20 -8.46 -3.43 17.05
N SER A 21 -8.71 -2.19 17.44
CA SER A 21 -10.06 -1.72 17.70
C SER A 21 -10.89 -1.79 16.42
N ASN A 22 -12.14 -2.20 16.57
CA ASN A 22 -13.16 -2.45 15.55
C ASN A 22 -13.39 -1.26 14.56
N GLU A 23 -12.84 -0.09 14.83
CA GLU A 23 -12.94 1.11 14.00
C GLU A 23 -12.14 1.03 12.69
N GLN A 24 -11.04 0.29 12.66
CA GLN A 24 -10.16 0.22 11.49
C GLN A 24 -10.69 -0.74 10.40
N LEU A 25 -11.46 -1.74 10.78
CA LEU A 25 -12.16 -2.62 9.82
C LEU A 25 -13.25 -1.89 9.02
N GLY A 26 -13.75 -0.76 9.52
CA GLY A 26 -14.72 0.07 8.83
C GLY A 26 -14.20 0.67 7.51
N GLU A 27 -12.89 0.87 7.37
CA GLU A 27 -12.31 1.39 6.13
C GLU A 27 -12.43 0.39 4.97
N LEU A 28 -12.42 -0.91 5.24
CA LEU A 28 -12.60 -1.97 4.25
C LEU A 28 -14.07 -2.36 4.01
N SER A 29 -15.01 -1.56 4.52
CA SER A 29 -16.43 -1.79 4.31
C SER A 29 -16.83 -1.63 2.84
N ALA A 30 -17.85 -2.38 2.38
CA ALA A 30 -18.33 -2.33 1.02
C ALA A 30 -18.73 -0.91 0.55
N GLY A 31 -19.20 -0.05 1.47
CA GLY A 31 -19.54 1.33 1.16
C GLY A 31 -18.37 2.24 0.84
N ASN A 32 -17.16 1.87 1.29
CA ASN A 32 -15.92 2.61 1.05
C ASN A 32 -15.10 2.06 -0.12
N LEU A 33 -15.41 0.84 -0.59
CA LEU A 33 -14.71 0.22 -1.72
C LEU A 33 -15.17 0.81 -3.06
N ILE A 34 -14.23 0.89 -4.01
CA ILE A 34 -14.45 1.25 -5.40
C ILE A 34 -14.07 0.04 -6.26
N ASN A 35 -15.06 -0.65 -6.82
CA ASN A 35 -14.83 -1.92 -7.51
C ASN A 35 -14.34 -1.75 -8.95
N ASP A 36 -14.72 -0.66 -9.62
CA ASP A 36 -14.45 -0.42 -11.04
C ASP A 36 -13.20 0.43 -11.29
N ASP A 37 -12.45 0.72 -10.23
CA ASP A 37 -11.21 1.49 -10.29
C ASP A 37 -10.00 0.62 -10.61
N LEU A 38 -9.01 1.19 -11.30
CA LEU A 38 -7.72 0.56 -11.62
C LEU A 38 -7.82 -0.81 -12.34
N PRO A 39 -8.57 -0.93 -13.46
CA PRO A 39 -8.81 -2.23 -14.10
C PRO A 39 -7.54 -2.92 -14.59
N GLN A 40 -6.56 -2.18 -15.10
CA GLN A 40 -5.27 -2.73 -15.54
C GLN A 40 -4.46 -3.28 -14.36
N THR A 41 -4.47 -2.58 -13.22
CA THR A 41 -3.80 -3.03 -12.01
C THR A 41 -4.47 -4.29 -11.45
N ARG A 42 -5.81 -4.38 -11.54
CA ARG A 42 -6.57 -5.56 -11.10
C ARG A 42 -6.29 -6.82 -11.92
N ALA A 43 -5.81 -6.67 -13.15
CA ALA A 43 -5.41 -7.80 -13.98
C ALA A 43 -4.12 -8.50 -13.49
N VAL A 44 -3.28 -7.80 -12.71
CA VAL A 44 -1.95 -8.28 -12.29
C VAL A 44 -1.75 -8.24 -10.77
N ALA A 45 -2.65 -7.64 -10.02
CA ALA A 45 -2.55 -7.49 -8.57
C ALA A 45 -3.93 -7.55 -7.88
N HIS A 46 -3.94 -7.93 -6.61
CA HIS A 46 -5.13 -7.78 -5.78
C HIS A 46 -5.27 -6.32 -5.35
N VAL A 47 -6.37 -5.65 -5.71
CA VAL A 47 -6.54 -4.20 -5.50
C VAL A 47 -7.66 -3.91 -4.51
N TRP A 48 -7.30 -3.17 -3.46
CA TRP A 48 -8.22 -2.49 -2.55
C TRP A 48 -8.24 -1.01 -2.92
N SER A 49 -9.24 -0.57 -3.67
CA SER A 49 -9.44 0.85 -3.98
C SER A 49 -10.49 1.43 -3.05
N LEU A 50 -10.11 2.47 -2.31
CA LEU A 50 -10.89 3.08 -1.25
C LEU A 50 -11.29 4.51 -1.63
N LYS A 51 -12.50 4.93 -1.26
CA LYS A 51 -12.90 6.34 -1.35
C LYS A 51 -12.07 7.18 -0.39
N THR A 52 -11.97 6.72 0.85
CA THR A 52 -11.24 7.40 1.92
C THR A 52 -10.48 6.38 2.76
N ALA A 53 -9.25 6.68 3.11
CA ALA A 53 -8.45 5.95 4.07
C ALA A 53 -7.81 6.92 5.08
N ARG A 54 -7.60 6.49 6.32
CA ARG A 54 -6.76 7.26 7.25
C ARG A 54 -5.32 7.28 6.76
N SER A 55 -4.82 6.11 6.41
CA SER A 55 -3.49 5.92 5.82
C SER A 55 -3.46 4.59 5.07
N THR A 56 -3.12 4.62 3.79
CA THR A 56 -2.98 3.38 2.99
C THR A 56 -1.93 2.43 3.55
N ASN A 57 -0.90 2.95 4.23
CA ASN A 57 0.10 2.13 4.93
C ASN A 57 -0.49 1.44 6.16
N ALA A 58 -1.30 2.13 6.96
CA ALA A 58 -1.97 1.52 8.10
C ALA A 58 -2.97 0.44 7.66
N THR A 59 -3.70 0.68 6.57
CA THR A 59 -4.58 -0.33 5.97
C THR A 59 -3.77 -1.54 5.47
N ALA A 60 -2.60 -1.32 4.86
CA ALA A 60 -1.70 -2.40 4.44
C ALA A 60 -1.19 -3.23 5.63
N GLU A 61 -0.77 -2.59 6.71
CA GLU A 61 -0.37 -3.27 7.95
C GLU A 61 -1.51 -4.11 8.54
N GLN A 62 -2.72 -3.60 8.50
CA GLN A 62 -3.91 -4.30 8.97
C GLN A 62 -4.20 -5.55 8.12
N LEU A 63 -4.15 -5.45 6.79
CA LEU A 63 -4.33 -6.60 5.90
C LEU A 63 -3.28 -7.69 6.15
N ILE A 64 -2.02 -7.29 6.37
CA ILE A 64 -0.93 -8.23 6.71
C ILE A 64 -1.20 -8.91 8.05
N THR A 65 -1.59 -8.14 9.06
CA THR A 65 -1.79 -8.62 10.42
C THR A 65 -3.01 -9.56 10.54
N SER A 66 -4.09 -9.24 9.82
CA SER A 66 -5.31 -10.06 9.78
C SER A 66 -5.18 -11.29 8.86
N GLY A 67 -4.09 -11.41 8.11
CA GLY A 67 -3.89 -12.51 7.17
C GLY A 67 -4.75 -12.43 5.91
N GLN A 68 -5.35 -11.27 5.62
CA GLN A 68 -6.23 -11.05 4.46
C GLN A 68 -5.49 -10.64 3.18
N TRP A 69 -4.18 -10.74 3.14
CA TRP A 69 -3.40 -10.45 1.95
C TRP A 69 -2.87 -11.72 1.30
N ASP A 70 -2.79 -11.73 -0.03
CA ASP A 70 -2.22 -12.84 -0.77
C ASP A 70 -0.69 -12.74 -0.80
N ARG A 71 -0.02 -13.76 -0.25
CA ARG A 71 1.44 -13.85 -0.23
C ARG A 71 2.06 -14.24 -1.58
N ASN A 72 1.26 -14.79 -2.48
CA ASN A 72 1.74 -15.28 -3.79
C ASN A 72 1.66 -14.20 -4.87
N GLY A 73 1.06 -13.06 -4.56
CA GLY A 73 0.86 -11.94 -5.48
C GLY A 73 1.20 -10.59 -4.88
N MET A 74 1.02 -9.57 -5.68
CA MET A 74 1.08 -8.18 -5.22
C MET A 74 -0.29 -7.74 -4.75
N THR A 75 -0.36 -7.04 -3.64
CA THR A 75 -1.57 -6.35 -3.18
C THR A 75 -1.35 -4.84 -3.22
N VAL A 76 -2.30 -4.13 -3.78
CA VAL A 76 -2.29 -2.66 -3.89
C VAL A 76 -3.45 -2.10 -3.09
N ILE A 77 -3.16 -1.16 -2.21
CA ILE A 77 -4.15 -0.35 -1.50
C ILE A 77 -4.05 1.06 -2.06
N ALA A 78 -5.08 1.52 -2.74
CA ALA A 78 -5.18 2.88 -3.25
C ALA A 78 -6.30 3.62 -2.53
N ALA A 79 -6.14 4.93 -2.31
CA ALA A 79 -7.18 5.77 -1.74
C ALA A 79 -7.29 7.09 -2.51
N ARG A 80 -8.53 7.53 -2.77
CA ARG A 80 -8.79 8.83 -3.39
C ARG A 80 -8.56 9.99 -2.42
N GLU A 81 -8.72 9.72 -1.13
CA GLU A 81 -8.49 10.68 -0.06
C GLU A 81 -7.77 10.00 1.10
N GLN A 82 -6.79 10.67 1.70
CA GLN A 82 -6.11 10.21 2.88
C GLN A 82 -6.20 11.27 3.98
N THR A 83 -6.79 10.89 5.13
CA THR A 83 -7.14 11.83 6.21
C THR A 83 -6.11 11.90 7.34
N ALA A 84 -5.25 10.90 7.47
CA ALA A 84 -4.21 10.84 8.51
C ALA A 84 -2.91 10.23 7.95
N GLY A 85 -2.49 10.70 6.78
CA GLY A 85 -1.24 10.28 6.17
C GLY A 85 -0.04 10.74 7.01
N ARG A 86 0.99 9.91 7.06
CA ARG A 86 2.24 10.20 7.75
C ARG A 86 3.36 10.42 6.74
N GLY A 87 4.01 11.57 6.86
CA GLY A 87 5.27 11.87 6.19
C GLY A 87 6.47 11.46 7.03
N ARG A 88 7.67 11.82 6.57
CA ARG A 88 8.92 11.64 7.35
C ARG A 88 8.95 12.65 8.50
N LEU A 89 9.64 12.30 9.59
CA LEU A 89 9.82 13.15 10.77
C LEU A 89 8.48 13.60 11.40
N ASP A 90 7.51 12.66 11.49
CA ASP A 90 6.18 12.87 12.08
C ASP A 90 5.33 13.96 11.41
N HIS A 91 5.70 14.42 10.22
CA HIS A 91 4.86 15.33 9.46
C HIS A 91 3.56 14.65 9.05
N THR A 92 2.45 15.32 9.25
CA THR A 92 1.15 14.89 8.78
C THR A 92 1.02 15.19 7.30
N TRP A 93 0.56 14.21 6.52
CA TRP A 93 0.27 14.38 5.10
C TRP A 93 -1.23 14.37 4.87
N PHE A 94 -1.70 15.39 4.20
CA PHE A 94 -3.09 15.52 3.75
C PHE A 94 -3.15 15.38 2.24
N SER A 95 -4.06 14.56 1.73
CA SER A 95 -4.37 14.52 0.30
C SER A 95 -5.87 14.79 0.11
N ALA A 96 -6.18 15.89 -0.56
CA ALA A 96 -7.56 16.18 -0.96
C ALA A 96 -8.01 15.22 -2.07
N PRO A 97 -9.32 14.94 -2.18
CA PRO A 97 -9.86 14.13 -3.27
C PRO A 97 -9.41 14.63 -4.64
N GLY A 98 -8.84 13.75 -5.45
CA GLY A 98 -8.34 14.07 -6.80
C GLY A 98 -7.05 14.90 -6.85
N GLY A 99 -6.51 15.31 -5.71
CA GLY A 99 -5.28 16.13 -5.65
C GLY A 99 -3.97 15.33 -5.69
N SER A 100 -4.04 14.03 -5.45
CA SER A 100 -2.85 13.16 -5.43
C SER A 100 -3.22 11.70 -5.65
N PHE A 101 -2.29 10.93 -6.19
CA PHE A 101 -2.37 9.47 -6.19
C PHE A 101 -1.71 8.93 -4.93
N THR A 102 -2.49 8.28 -4.07
CA THR A 102 -2.01 7.69 -2.82
C THR A 102 -2.20 6.19 -2.85
N ALA A 103 -1.09 5.45 -2.80
CA ALA A 103 -1.13 3.99 -2.81
C ALA A 103 -0.02 3.38 -1.95
N SER A 104 -0.32 2.20 -1.41
CA SER A 104 0.64 1.31 -0.76
C SER A 104 0.66 -0.03 -1.48
N PHE A 105 1.84 -0.59 -1.63
CA PHE A 105 2.06 -1.87 -2.29
C PHE A 105 2.58 -2.87 -1.27
N ILE A 106 1.98 -4.06 -1.25
CA ILE A 106 2.41 -5.19 -0.43
C ILE A 106 2.91 -6.29 -1.36
N SER A 107 4.13 -6.76 -1.12
CA SER A 107 4.69 -7.91 -1.82
C SER A 107 5.49 -8.76 -0.84
N ALA A 108 5.43 -10.07 -1.00
CA ALA A 108 6.29 -10.97 -0.25
C ALA A 108 7.71 -10.93 -0.81
N VAL A 109 8.68 -10.71 0.06
CA VAL A 109 10.10 -10.74 -0.30
C VAL A 109 10.77 -11.81 0.56
N GLY A 110 11.69 -12.55 -0.04
CA GLY A 110 12.45 -13.57 0.69
C GLY A 110 13.17 -12.99 1.92
N ALA A 111 13.16 -13.71 3.04
CA ALA A 111 13.74 -13.25 4.29
C ALA A 111 15.23 -12.83 4.16
N GLY A 112 15.97 -13.52 3.29
CA GLY A 112 17.38 -13.17 3.02
C GLY A 112 17.56 -11.78 2.41
N VAL A 113 16.59 -11.32 1.59
CA VAL A 113 16.62 -9.96 1.00
C VAL A 113 16.09 -8.93 2.00
N ALA A 114 15.03 -9.26 2.70
CA ALA A 114 14.38 -8.34 3.64
C ALA A 114 15.27 -7.95 4.82
N HIS A 115 16.09 -8.88 5.30
CA HIS A 115 16.95 -8.68 6.47
C HIS A 115 18.40 -8.31 6.14
N ASP A 116 18.78 -8.34 4.86
CA ASP A 116 20.12 -7.94 4.43
C ASP A 116 20.17 -6.41 4.23
N PRO A 117 20.94 -5.68 5.05
CA PRO A 117 21.03 -4.22 4.95
C PRO A 117 21.66 -3.75 3.64
N THR A 118 22.35 -4.62 2.90
CA THR A 118 22.93 -4.29 1.59
C THR A 118 21.93 -4.46 0.45
N LEU A 119 20.92 -5.31 0.63
CA LEU A 119 19.93 -5.64 -0.39
C LEU A 119 18.58 -4.91 -0.20
N ASN A 120 18.18 -4.63 1.04
CA ASN A 120 16.88 -4.01 1.30
C ASN A 120 16.74 -2.60 0.71
N GLY A 121 17.82 -1.86 0.58
CA GLY A 121 17.84 -0.55 -0.09
C GLY A 121 17.50 -0.61 -1.58
N TRP A 122 17.82 -1.72 -2.25
CA TRP A 122 17.51 -1.92 -3.67
C TRP A 122 16.02 -2.01 -3.92
N LEU A 123 15.23 -2.53 -2.98
CA LEU A 123 13.77 -2.62 -3.10
C LEU A 123 13.14 -1.24 -3.27
N GLN A 124 13.62 -0.25 -2.52
CA GLN A 124 13.13 1.12 -2.63
C GLN A 124 13.57 1.78 -3.94
N MET A 125 14.79 1.49 -4.41
CA MET A 125 15.27 2.00 -5.69
C MET A 125 14.50 1.41 -6.87
N ILE A 126 14.29 0.09 -6.89
CA ILE A 126 13.48 -0.59 -7.93
C ILE A 126 12.08 0.00 -7.97
N ALA A 127 11.47 0.18 -6.81
CA ALA A 127 10.17 0.79 -6.73
C ALA A 127 10.13 2.23 -7.27
N GLY A 128 11.11 3.04 -6.92
CA GLY A 128 11.24 4.40 -7.44
C GLY A 128 11.39 4.44 -8.95
N LEU A 129 12.24 3.56 -9.51
CA LEU A 129 12.42 3.43 -10.95
C LEU A 129 11.15 2.96 -11.65
N SER A 130 10.43 1.98 -11.10
CA SER A 130 9.17 1.50 -11.68
C SER A 130 8.10 2.59 -11.74
N VAL A 131 8.01 3.44 -10.71
CA VAL A 131 7.11 4.60 -10.73
C VAL A 131 7.54 5.62 -11.78
N LEU A 132 8.84 5.89 -11.89
CA LEU A 132 9.36 6.83 -12.88
C LEU A 132 9.06 6.36 -14.30
N ASP A 133 9.23 5.09 -14.59
CA ASP A 133 8.96 4.52 -15.91
C ASP A 133 7.46 4.57 -16.23
N ALA A 134 6.59 4.19 -15.29
CA ALA A 134 5.14 4.30 -15.46
C ALA A 134 4.68 5.74 -15.73
N LEU A 135 5.26 6.72 -15.04
CA LEU A 135 4.96 8.13 -15.27
C LEU A 135 5.42 8.59 -16.65
N ARG A 136 6.60 8.15 -17.10
CA ARG A 136 7.11 8.49 -18.45
C ARG A 136 6.21 7.93 -19.54
N GLU A 137 5.78 6.68 -19.43
CA GLU A 137 4.84 6.06 -20.37
C GLU A 137 3.52 6.84 -20.43
N THR A 138 2.93 7.13 -19.26
CA THR A 138 1.66 7.88 -19.18
C THR A 138 1.78 9.28 -19.81
N LEU A 139 2.88 9.98 -19.56
CA LEU A 139 3.10 11.32 -20.14
C LEU A 139 3.36 11.28 -21.64
N GLN A 140 4.00 10.24 -22.16
CA GLN A 140 4.19 10.07 -23.60
C GLN A 140 2.86 9.81 -24.31
N GLU A 141 2.01 8.95 -23.76
CA GLU A 141 0.67 8.69 -24.30
C GLU A 141 -0.21 9.95 -24.32
N THR A 142 -0.11 10.79 -23.29
CA THR A 142 -0.89 12.05 -23.20
C THR A 142 -0.44 13.08 -24.22
N ASN A 143 0.84 13.10 -24.62
CA ASN A 143 1.37 14.04 -25.61
C ASN A 143 1.12 13.61 -27.08
N LEU A 144 0.58 12.43 -27.32
CA LEU A 144 0.24 11.89 -28.64
C LEU A 144 -1.24 12.08 -29.03
N GLN A 145 -2.06 12.65 -28.13
CA GLN A 145 -3.46 13.03 -28.37
C GLN A 145 -3.59 14.54 -28.56
#